data_7d97f16a519fe404dd45137382ff8e30
#
_entry.id   7d97f16a519fe404dd45137382ff8e30
#
_cell.length_a   1.000
_cell.length_b   1.000
_cell.length_c   1.000
_cell.angle_alpha   90.00
_cell.angle_beta   90.00
_cell.angle_gamma   90.00
#
_symmetry.space_group_name_H-M   'P 1'
#
loop_
_entity.id
_entity.type
_entity.pdbx_description
1 polymer ?
#
loop_
_entity_poly.entity_id
_entity_poly.type
_entity_poly.pdbx_seq_one_letter_code
_entity_poly.pdbx_strand_id
1 'polypeptide(L)'
;LKPYGAEVSADVFGYAAMVEEAPGIGQSFPKIAENTDAISSMIYPSHWSPGDFGLEAPDKEPYEAVDHYLDKETAVLNKLGDKKPKSRPWLQDFKARYLGEGKYMEYDSKAVEAQVQALKDHGINEYLLWNAGNDYSEGVDYTPEANKEKLDQNKAELKKDNKDGKSDKDKDDK
;
A
#
# COMPACT_ATOMS: atom_id res chain seq x y z
N LEU A 1 -8.40 -6.44 23.24
CA LEU A 1 -6.95 -6.59 23.18
C LEU A 1 -6.22 -5.37 23.77
N LYS A 2 -6.71 -4.13 23.53
CA LYS A 2 -6.08 -2.89 24.06
C LYS A 2 -5.81 -2.91 25.56
N PRO A 3 -6.70 -3.43 26.45
CA PRO A 3 -6.40 -3.52 27.87
C PRO A 3 -5.18 -4.37 28.23
N TYR A 4 -4.73 -5.22 27.31
CA TYR A 4 -3.55 -6.07 27.47
C TYR A 4 -2.29 -5.50 26.80
N GLY A 5 -2.36 -4.27 26.28
CA GLY A 5 -1.24 -3.64 25.58
C GLY A 5 -0.90 -4.24 24.21
N ALA A 6 -1.80 -5.06 23.63
CA ALA A 6 -1.61 -5.67 22.33
C ALA A 6 -2.09 -4.76 21.20
N GLU A 7 -1.28 -4.61 20.15
CA GLU A 7 -1.72 -3.99 18.89
C GLU A 7 -2.64 -4.92 18.11
N VAL A 8 -3.62 -4.34 17.45
CA VAL A 8 -4.52 -5.04 16.54
C VAL A 8 -4.12 -4.70 15.11
N SER A 9 -3.73 -5.70 14.35
CA SER A 9 -3.48 -5.58 12.90
C SER A 9 -4.57 -6.32 12.12
N ALA A 10 -4.96 -5.79 10.97
CA ALA A 10 -5.88 -6.45 10.06
C ALA A 10 -5.27 -6.54 8.67
N ASP A 11 -5.34 -7.76 8.10
CA ASP A 11 -4.97 -8.01 6.72
C ASP A 11 -6.18 -7.78 5.80
N VAL A 12 -5.97 -7.06 4.72
CA VAL A 12 -7.01 -6.73 3.75
C VAL A 12 -6.51 -6.90 2.32
N PHE A 13 -7.42 -7.16 1.39
CA PHE A 13 -7.05 -7.08 -0.02
C PHE A 13 -6.73 -5.64 -0.39
N GLY A 14 -5.62 -5.42 -1.13
CA GLY A 14 -5.22 -4.09 -1.61
C GLY A 14 -6.34 -3.40 -2.41
N TYR A 15 -7.08 -4.17 -3.20
CA TYR A 15 -8.25 -3.69 -3.94
C TYR A 15 -9.28 -2.96 -3.06
N ALA A 16 -9.42 -3.34 -1.78
CA ALA A 16 -10.38 -2.72 -0.88
C ALA A 16 -10.12 -1.21 -0.63
N ALA A 17 -8.87 -0.75 -0.80
CA ALA A 17 -8.52 0.67 -0.71
C ALA A 17 -8.81 1.45 -2.01
N MET A 18 -9.06 0.75 -3.13
CA MET A 18 -9.30 1.35 -4.44
C MET A 18 -10.77 1.68 -4.70
N VAL A 19 -11.67 1.15 -3.89
CA VAL A 19 -13.12 1.28 -4.03
C VAL A 19 -13.73 1.76 -2.72
N GLU A 20 -14.89 2.41 -2.78
CA GLU A 20 -15.60 2.88 -1.59
C GLU A 20 -16.05 1.70 -0.71
N GLU A 21 -16.59 0.67 -1.34
CA GLU A 21 -16.93 -0.60 -0.69
C GLU A 21 -16.58 -1.76 -1.63
N ALA A 22 -16.08 -2.85 -1.07
CA ALA A 22 -15.78 -4.09 -1.78
C ALA A 22 -16.77 -5.21 -1.38
N PRO A 23 -18.03 -5.16 -1.86
CA PRO A 23 -19.11 -6.04 -1.38
C PRO A 23 -18.85 -7.51 -1.69
N GLY A 24 -18.15 -7.81 -2.80
CA GLY A 24 -17.81 -9.19 -3.18
C GLY A 24 -16.89 -9.93 -2.19
N ILE A 25 -16.17 -9.18 -1.36
CA ILE A 25 -15.26 -9.73 -0.33
C ILE A 25 -15.61 -9.26 1.07
N GLY A 26 -16.68 -8.46 1.23
CA GLY A 26 -17.16 -7.97 2.53
C GLY A 26 -16.18 -7.03 3.24
N GLN A 27 -15.29 -6.34 2.51
CA GLN A 27 -14.32 -5.42 3.08
C GLN A 27 -14.68 -3.96 2.78
N SER A 28 -14.69 -3.13 3.83
CA SER A 28 -14.70 -1.68 3.74
C SER A 28 -13.39 -1.19 4.36
N PHE A 29 -12.46 -0.78 3.52
CA PHE A 29 -11.11 -0.39 3.95
C PHE A 29 -11.13 0.70 5.05
N PRO A 30 -11.87 1.83 4.90
CA PRO A 30 -11.87 2.86 5.93
C PRO A 30 -12.46 2.36 7.26
N LYS A 31 -13.52 1.54 7.21
CA LYS A 31 -14.15 0.99 8.44
C LYS A 31 -13.25 0.01 9.18
N ILE A 32 -12.45 -0.77 8.46
CA ILE A 32 -11.46 -1.67 9.07
C ILE A 32 -10.32 -0.84 9.65
N ALA A 33 -9.77 0.07 8.84
CA ALA A 33 -8.64 0.91 9.22
C ALA A 33 -8.89 1.71 10.51
N GLU A 34 -10.03 2.38 10.65
CA GLU A 34 -10.34 3.20 11.83
C GLU A 34 -10.47 2.39 13.16
N ASN A 35 -10.53 1.07 13.07
CA ASN A 35 -10.70 0.17 14.22
C ASN A 35 -9.45 -0.69 14.51
N THR A 36 -8.33 -0.45 13.81
CA THR A 36 -7.08 -1.19 13.96
C THR A 36 -5.91 -0.26 14.29
N ASP A 37 -4.86 -0.80 14.87
CA ASP A 37 -3.62 -0.07 15.14
C ASP A 37 -2.68 -0.13 13.94
N ALA A 38 -2.78 -1.20 13.14
CA ALA A 38 -2.09 -1.34 11.85
C ALA A 38 -3.03 -1.97 10.81
N ILE A 39 -2.88 -1.56 9.55
CA ILE A 39 -3.56 -2.17 8.42
C ILE A 39 -2.52 -2.71 7.44
N SER A 40 -2.70 -3.97 7.04
CA SER A 40 -1.77 -4.72 6.19
C SER A 40 -2.44 -5.07 4.88
N SER A 41 -2.36 -4.15 3.93
CA SER A 41 -2.90 -4.35 2.59
C SER A 41 -2.04 -5.31 1.78
N MET A 42 -2.65 -6.28 1.11
CA MET A 42 -1.97 -7.15 0.16
C MET A 42 -1.80 -6.41 -1.17
N ILE A 43 -0.63 -5.81 -1.37
CA ILE A 43 -0.35 -4.91 -2.51
C ILE A 43 0.54 -5.57 -3.57
N TYR A 44 0.40 -6.86 -3.75
CA TYR A 44 1.22 -7.62 -4.70
C TYR A 44 1.03 -7.07 -6.13
N PRO A 45 2.12 -6.69 -6.84
CA PRO A 45 2.04 -6.22 -8.22
C PRO A 45 1.28 -7.18 -9.16
N SER A 46 1.37 -8.50 -8.91
CA SER A 46 0.65 -9.52 -9.68
C SER A 46 -0.87 -9.54 -9.49
N HIS A 47 -1.40 -8.81 -8.52
CA HIS A 47 -2.86 -8.72 -8.29
C HIS A 47 -3.53 -7.65 -9.16
N TRP A 48 -2.76 -6.86 -9.89
CA TRP A 48 -3.26 -5.77 -10.73
C TRP A 48 -3.30 -6.19 -12.19
N SER A 49 -4.33 -5.74 -12.89
CA SER A 49 -4.54 -6.04 -14.31
C SER A 49 -3.77 -5.07 -15.20
N PRO A 50 -3.46 -5.45 -16.45
CA PRO A 50 -2.98 -4.52 -17.45
C PRO A 50 -3.91 -3.30 -17.57
N GLY A 51 -3.33 -2.11 -17.49
CA GLY A 51 -4.03 -0.82 -17.47
C GLY A 51 -4.28 -0.25 -16.08
N ASP A 52 -4.21 -1.06 -15.02
CA ASP A 52 -4.26 -0.53 -13.66
C ASP A 52 -3.05 0.38 -13.42
N PHE A 53 -3.27 1.50 -12.77
CA PHE A 53 -2.27 2.55 -12.53
C PHE A 53 -1.61 3.11 -13.81
N GLY A 54 -2.18 2.84 -14.99
CA GLY A 54 -1.58 3.19 -16.28
C GLY A 54 -0.44 2.28 -16.72
N LEU A 55 -0.20 1.16 -16.02
CA LEU A 55 0.87 0.20 -16.29
C LEU A 55 0.39 -0.89 -17.25
N GLU A 56 1.21 -1.23 -18.25
CA GLU A 56 0.88 -2.31 -19.19
C GLU A 56 1.01 -3.70 -18.54
N ALA A 57 2.00 -3.87 -17.67
CA ALA A 57 2.25 -5.11 -16.97
C ALA A 57 2.71 -4.82 -15.52
N PRO A 58 1.78 -4.56 -14.57
CA PRO A 58 2.13 -4.13 -13.22
C PRO A 58 3.12 -5.05 -12.49
N ASP A 59 3.06 -6.37 -12.71
CA ASP A 59 3.99 -7.33 -12.11
C ASP A 59 5.45 -7.12 -12.56
N LYS A 60 5.67 -6.47 -13.71
CA LYS A 60 7.01 -6.15 -14.24
C LYS A 60 7.53 -4.78 -13.81
N GLU A 61 6.70 -4.01 -13.15
CA GLU A 61 6.97 -2.65 -12.71
C GLU A 61 6.67 -2.52 -11.20
N PRO A 62 7.40 -3.30 -10.34
CA PRO A 62 7.04 -3.45 -8.92
C PRO A 62 7.15 -2.16 -8.11
N TYR A 63 8.08 -1.26 -8.45
CA TYR A 63 8.15 0.05 -7.81
C TYR A 63 6.92 0.88 -8.12
N GLU A 64 6.61 1.06 -9.40
CA GLU A 64 5.51 1.89 -9.88
C GLU A 64 4.15 1.36 -9.40
N ALA A 65 3.97 0.04 -9.44
CA ALA A 65 2.73 -0.58 -8.96
C ALA A 65 2.50 -0.30 -7.47
N VAL A 66 3.54 -0.40 -6.65
CA VAL A 66 3.46 -0.12 -5.21
C VAL A 66 3.34 1.39 -4.95
N ASP A 67 4.10 2.23 -5.64
CA ASP A 67 4.07 3.69 -5.51
C ASP A 67 2.66 4.24 -5.78
N HIS A 68 2.08 3.90 -6.93
CA HIS A 68 0.73 4.34 -7.30
C HIS A 68 -0.37 3.79 -6.38
N TYR A 69 -0.20 2.56 -5.89
CA TYR A 69 -1.10 2.03 -4.88
C TYR A 69 -1.07 2.86 -3.61
N LEU A 70 0.13 3.18 -3.12
CA LEU A 70 0.32 3.92 -1.88
C LEU A 70 -0.22 5.34 -1.94
N ASP A 71 -0.19 6.00 -3.10
CA ASP A 71 -0.87 7.28 -3.32
C ASP A 71 -2.36 7.17 -2.96
N LYS A 72 -3.03 6.10 -3.43
CA LYS A 72 -4.46 5.88 -3.17
C LYS A 72 -4.73 5.51 -1.72
N GLU A 73 -4.01 4.53 -1.18
CA GLU A 73 -4.16 4.10 0.21
C GLU A 73 -3.95 5.25 1.17
N THR A 74 -2.88 6.01 0.96
CA THR A 74 -2.54 7.14 1.82
C THR A 74 -3.61 8.23 1.79
N ALA A 75 -4.17 8.53 0.62
CA ALA A 75 -5.27 9.47 0.49
C ALA A 75 -6.52 9.03 1.28
N VAL A 76 -6.84 7.74 1.27
CA VAL A 76 -7.95 7.19 2.08
C VAL A 76 -7.63 7.25 3.57
N LEU A 77 -6.43 6.83 3.98
CA LEU A 77 -6.02 6.81 5.38
C LEU A 77 -5.98 8.22 5.99
N ASN A 78 -5.58 9.23 5.23
CA ASN A 78 -5.51 10.60 5.73
C ASN A 78 -6.89 11.19 6.06
N LYS A 79 -7.96 10.73 5.41
CA LYS A 79 -9.34 11.15 5.74
C LYS A 79 -9.78 10.68 7.12
N LEU A 80 -9.09 9.71 7.72
CA LEU A 80 -9.40 9.16 9.04
C LEU A 80 -8.87 10.05 10.19
N GLY A 81 -8.00 11.02 9.90
CA GLY A 81 -7.44 11.93 10.91
C GLY A 81 -6.75 11.17 12.05
N ASP A 82 -7.16 11.43 13.29
CA ASP A 82 -6.58 10.81 14.50
C ASP A 82 -6.83 9.30 14.61
N LYS A 83 -7.74 8.75 13.81
CA LYS A 83 -8.01 7.30 13.74
C LYS A 83 -7.16 6.56 12.69
N LYS A 84 -6.24 7.25 12.04
CA LYS A 84 -5.37 6.67 11.02
C LYS A 84 -4.46 5.61 11.66
N PRO A 85 -4.53 4.34 11.22
CA PRO A 85 -3.60 3.30 11.65
C PRO A 85 -2.23 3.45 10.99
N LYS A 86 -1.26 2.66 11.43
CA LYS A 86 -0.04 2.43 10.67
C LYS A 86 -0.36 1.66 9.39
N SER A 87 0.24 2.03 8.27
CA SER A 87 0.28 1.17 7.09
C SER A 87 1.45 0.19 7.24
N ARG A 88 1.16 -1.11 7.11
CA ARG A 88 2.12 -2.22 7.18
C ARG A 88 1.81 -3.21 6.07
N PRO A 89 2.03 -2.86 4.81
CA PRO A 89 1.58 -3.68 3.68
C PRO A 89 2.35 -4.99 3.53
N TRP A 90 1.69 -5.95 2.87
CA TRP A 90 2.30 -7.18 2.38
C TRP A 90 2.88 -6.94 0.99
N LEU A 91 4.16 -7.26 0.81
CA LEU A 91 4.88 -7.20 -0.44
C LEU A 91 5.03 -8.58 -1.06
N GLN A 92 5.17 -8.61 -2.38
CA GLN A 92 5.35 -9.84 -3.16
C GLN A 92 6.81 -10.27 -3.17
N ASP A 93 7.05 -11.53 -2.85
CA ASP A 93 8.34 -12.19 -3.07
C ASP A 93 8.11 -13.57 -3.71
N PHE A 94 7.37 -13.59 -4.81
CA PHE A 94 7.09 -14.79 -5.57
C PHE A 94 6.87 -14.48 -7.05
N LYS A 95 7.18 -15.45 -7.91
CA LYS A 95 6.96 -15.37 -9.36
C LYS A 95 5.52 -15.72 -9.73
N ALA A 96 4.83 -14.80 -10.39
CA ALA A 96 3.41 -14.91 -10.76
C ALA A 96 3.19 -15.56 -12.14
N ARG A 97 3.64 -16.80 -12.35
CA ARG A 97 3.52 -17.53 -13.64
C ARG A 97 2.10 -17.63 -14.18
N TYR A 98 1.10 -17.60 -13.29
CA TYR A 98 -0.31 -17.68 -13.66
C TYR A 98 -0.81 -16.50 -14.50
N LEU A 99 -0.09 -15.39 -14.53
CA LEU A 99 -0.42 -14.22 -15.37
C LEU A 99 -0.20 -14.48 -16.87
N GLY A 100 0.58 -15.51 -17.21
CA GLY A 100 0.93 -15.83 -18.59
C GLY A 100 2.20 -15.11 -19.06
N GLU A 101 2.78 -15.66 -20.15
CA GLU A 101 4.04 -15.16 -20.71
C GLU A 101 3.96 -13.67 -21.07
N GLY A 102 5.05 -12.94 -20.78
CA GLY A 102 5.17 -11.50 -21.03
C GLY A 102 4.53 -10.60 -19.97
N LYS A 103 3.70 -11.12 -19.05
CA LYS A 103 2.96 -10.34 -18.04
C LYS A 103 3.52 -10.46 -16.64
N TYR A 104 4.52 -11.26 -16.41
CA TYR A 104 5.21 -11.41 -15.13
C TYR A 104 6.72 -11.36 -15.30
N MET A 105 7.44 -11.18 -14.21
CA MET A 105 8.90 -11.23 -14.16
C MET A 105 9.40 -12.25 -13.14
N GLU A 106 10.71 -12.53 -13.19
CA GLU A 106 11.35 -13.20 -12.06
C GLU A 106 11.42 -12.25 -10.88
N TYR A 107 10.91 -12.68 -9.73
CA TYR A 107 11.08 -11.91 -8.50
C TYR A 107 12.38 -12.34 -7.86
N ASP A 108 13.34 -11.44 -7.87
CA ASP A 108 14.64 -11.53 -7.25
C ASP A 108 14.81 -10.42 -6.19
N SER A 109 15.99 -10.28 -5.61
CA SER A 109 16.28 -9.24 -4.64
C SER A 109 15.93 -7.84 -5.15
N LYS A 110 16.17 -7.54 -6.43
CA LYS A 110 15.89 -6.21 -7.00
C LYS A 110 14.41 -5.92 -7.10
N ALA A 111 13.58 -6.91 -7.43
CA ALA A 111 12.15 -6.73 -7.47
C ALA A 111 11.55 -6.50 -6.08
N VAL A 112 12.10 -7.15 -5.05
CA VAL A 112 11.71 -6.91 -3.66
C VAL A 112 12.20 -5.54 -3.19
N GLU A 113 13.46 -5.18 -3.46
CA GLU A 113 14.04 -3.87 -3.14
C GLU A 113 13.25 -2.72 -3.76
N ALA A 114 12.79 -2.87 -5.00
CA ALA A 114 11.98 -1.87 -5.70
C ALA A 114 10.67 -1.59 -4.95
N GLN A 115 9.99 -2.62 -4.45
CA GLN A 115 8.79 -2.47 -3.62
C GLN A 115 9.12 -1.79 -2.29
N VAL A 116 10.21 -2.21 -1.62
CA VAL A 116 10.67 -1.59 -0.36
C VAL A 116 11.04 -0.13 -0.57
N GLN A 117 11.68 0.21 -1.68
CA GLN A 117 12.01 1.60 -2.03
C GLN A 117 10.76 2.46 -2.15
N ALA A 118 9.72 1.97 -2.85
CA ALA A 118 8.45 2.69 -2.95
C ALA A 118 7.84 2.97 -1.57
N LEU A 119 7.87 2.00 -0.64
CA LEU A 119 7.43 2.22 0.74
C LEU A 119 8.21 3.33 1.43
N LYS A 120 9.56 3.32 1.30
CA LYS A 120 10.43 4.34 1.92
C LYS A 120 10.13 5.73 1.38
N ASP A 121 9.88 5.85 0.09
CA ASP A 121 9.54 7.11 -0.58
C ASP A 121 8.18 7.67 -0.13
N HIS A 122 7.30 6.82 0.41
CA HIS A 122 6.06 7.19 1.10
C HIS A 122 6.21 7.32 2.62
N GLY A 123 7.41 7.14 3.17
CA GLY A 123 7.69 7.22 4.61
C GLY A 123 7.18 6.03 5.41
N ILE A 124 6.90 4.90 4.76
CA ILE A 124 6.47 3.64 5.38
C ILE A 124 7.72 2.80 5.67
N ASN A 125 7.88 2.39 6.94
CA ASN A 125 9.04 1.64 7.39
C ASN A 125 8.72 0.24 7.89
N GLU A 126 7.44 -0.12 7.97
CA GLU A 126 6.97 -1.42 8.42
C GLU A 126 6.28 -2.13 7.26
N TYR A 127 6.62 -3.38 6.99
CA TYR A 127 6.02 -4.19 5.94
C TYR A 127 6.20 -5.68 6.23
N LEU A 128 5.52 -6.50 5.46
CA LEU A 128 5.54 -7.95 5.51
C LEU A 128 5.89 -8.48 4.11
N LEU A 129 6.57 -9.62 4.03
CA LEU A 129 6.84 -10.30 2.77
C LEU A 129 5.97 -11.55 2.65
N TRP A 130 5.48 -11.82 1.47
CA TRP A 130 4.71 -13.01 1.17
C TRP A 130 5.37 -13.86 0.09
N ASN A 131 5.62 -15.12 0.45
CA ASN A 131 5.90 -16.21 -0.47
C ASN A 131 5.26 -17.49 0.08
N ALA A 132 4.32 -18.08 -0.66
CA ALA A 132 3.59 -19.27 -0.23
C ALA A 132 4.49 -20.51 -0.07
N GLY A 133 5.64 -20.53 -0.76
CA GLY A 133 6.65 -21.59 -0.65
C GLY A 133 7.63 -21.42 0.49
N ASN A 134 7.59 -20.28 1.19
CA ASN A 134 8.61 -19.86 2.17
C ASN A 134 10.04 -19.85 1.60
N ASP A 135 10.16 -19.58 0.32
CA ASP A 135 11.42 -19.49 -0.42
C ASP A 135 11.65 -18.02 -0.80
N TYR A 136 12.22 -17.25 0.12
CA TYR A 136 12.41 -15.81 -0.01
C TYR A 136 13.71 -15.47 -0.74
N SER A 137 13.70 -14.36 -1.48
CA SER A 137 14.86 -13.87 -2.22
C SER A 137 16.02 -13.55 -1.29
N GLU A 138 17.20 -14.05 -1.62
CA GLU A 138 18.42 -13.77 -0.84
C GLU A 138 19.07 -12.45 -1.28
N GLY A 139 19.84 -11.83 -0.37
CA GLY A 139 20.63 -10.64 -0.65
C GLY A 139 19.83 -9.35 -0.82
N VAL A 140 18.61 -9.30 -0.34
CA VAL A 140 17.74 -8.12 -0.40
C VAL A 140 18.22 -7.05 0.57
N ASP A 141 18.38 -5.81 0.09
CA ASP A 141 18.50 -4.64 0.97
C ASP A 141 17.12 -4.22 1.47
N TYR A 142 16.82 -4.55 2.71
CA TYR A 142 15.57 -4.17 3.38
C TYR A 142 15.60 -2.77 3.98
N THR A 143 16.71 -2.05 3.87
CA THR A 143 16.91 -0.74 4.52
C THR A 143 17.36 0.35 3.56
N PRO A 144 16.84 0.43 2.32
CA PRO A 144 17.22 1.52 1.44
C PRO A 144 16.84 2.87 2.05
N GLU A 145 17.63 3.89 1.77
CA GLU A 145 17.25 5.25 2.13
C GLU A 145 16.13 5.75 1.21
N ALA A 146 15.20 6.52 1.78
CA ALA A 146 14.17 7.18 0.99
C ALA A 146 14.78 8.18 0.00
N ASN A 147 14.27 8.24 -1.22
CA ASN A 147 14.53 9.32 -2.13
C ASN A 147 13.91 10.60 -1.54
N LYS A 148 14.76 11.55 -1.10
CA LYS A 148 14.31 12.76 -0.41
C LYS A 148 13.35 13.59 -1.24
N GLU A 149 13.62 13.73 -2.53
CA GLU A 149 12.78 14.54 -3.42
C GLU A 149 11.38 13.91 -3.54
N LYS A 150 11.30 12.61 -3.74
CA LYS A 150 10.03 11.87 -3.83
C LYS A 150 9.28 11.92 -2.50
N LEU A 151 9.97 11.68 -1.38
CA LEU A 151 9.38 11.74 -0.04
C LEU A 151 8.82 13.14 0.29
N ASP A 152 9.52 14.20 -0.12
CA ASP A 152 9.07 15.57 0.11
C ASP A 152 7.88 15.93 -0.81
N GLN A 153 7.86 15.44 -2.05
CA GLN A 153 6.71 15.56 -2.96
C GLN A 153 5.49 14.87 -2.35
N ASN A 154 5.60 13.62 -1.96
CA ASN A 154 4.52 12.85 -1.35
C ASN A 154 3.97 13.54 -0.08
N LYS A 155 4.87 14.05 0.79
CA LYS A 155 4.47 14.83 1.97
C LYS A 155 3.78 16.15 1.63
N ALA A 156 4.14 16.80 0.53
CA ALA A 156 3.54 18.06 0.10
C ALA A 156 2.14 17.85 -0.47
N GLU A 157 1.91 16.77 -1.23
CA GLU A 157 0.60 16.39 -1.75
C GLU A 157 -0.38 16.07 -0.61
N LEU A 158 0.08 15.30 0.40
CA LEU A 158 -0.71 15.01 1.60
C LEU A 158 -1.18 16.26 2.36
N LYS A 159 -0.37 17.35 2.35
CA LYS A 159 -0.74 18.61 3.00
C LYS A 159 -1.78 19.40 2.20
N LYS A 160 -1.84 19.24 0.88
CA LYS A 160 -2.86 19.88 0.02
C LYS A 160 -4.22 19.22 0.24
N ASP A 161 -4.29 17.90 0.19
CA ASP A 161 -5.53 17.14 0.39
C ASP A 161 -6.18 17.44 1.75
N ASN A 162 -5.37 17.60 2.80
CA ASN A 162 -5.86 17.96 4.13
C ASN A 162 -6.39 19.41 4.26
N LYS A 163 -5.99 20.33 3.37
CA LYS A 163 -6.50 21.70 3.36
C LYS A 163 -7.83 21.80 2.61
N ASP A 164 -7.96 21.09 1.51
CA ASP A 164 -9.16 21.12 0.70
C ASP A 164 -10.33 20.38 1.38
N GLY A 165 -10.05 19.32 2.15
CA GLY A 165 -11.04 18.62 2.97
C GLY A 165 -11.58 19.39 4.17
N LYS A 166 -10.92 20.48 4.60
CA LYS A 166 -11.42 21.35 5.68
C LYS A 166 -12.33 22.47 5.19
N SER A 167 -12.25 22.87 3.92
CA SER A 167 -13.05 23.98 3.38
C SER A 167 -14.52 23.61 3.12
N ASP A 168 -14.84 22.33 2.99
CA ASP A 168 -16.22 21.89 2.70
C ASP A 168 -17.06 21.60 3.96
N LYS A 169 -16.42 21.42 5.14
CA LYS A 169 -17.15 21.22 6.40
C LYS A 169 -17.70 22.49 7.04
N ASP A 170 -17.21 23.66 6.66
CA ASP A 170 -17.64 24.94 7.22
C ASP A 170 -18.80 25.59 6.42
N LYS A 171 -19.37 24.91 5.42
CA LYS A 171 -20.46 25.46 4.59
C LYS A 171 -21.85 24.90 4.89
N ASP A 172 -21.94 23.82 5.66
CA ASP A 172 -23.24 23.16 5.97
C ASP A 172 -23.86 23.55 7.32
N ASP A 173 -23.23 24.48 8.08
CA ASP A 173 -23.74 25.00 9.36
C ASP A 173 -24.12 26.50 9.27
N LYS A 174 -24.95 26.88 8.26
CA LYS A 174 -25.63 28.18 8.27
C LYS A 174 -27.05 28.07 7.72
#